data_532349a76dd5399bea2b147ee56de351
#
_entry.id   532349a76dd5399bea2b147ee56de351
#
_cell.length_a   1.000
_cell.length_b   1.000
_cell.length_c   1.000
_cell.angle_alpha   90.00
_cell.angle_beta   90.00
_cell.angle_gamma   90.00
#
_symmetry.space_group_name_H-M   'P 1'
#
loop_
_entity.id
_entity.type
_entity.pdbx_description
1 polymer ?
#
loop_
_entity_poly.entity_id
_entity_poly.type
_entity_poly.pdbx_seq_one_letter_code
_entity_poly.pdbx_strand_id
1 'polypeptide(L)' 'MYEGEFKKDLIDGYGTYIYKNGNKYIGEFKKGSPEGLGAYIYISGDKYEGKVKN' A
#
# COMPACT_ATOMS: atom_id res chain seq x y z
N MET A 1 2.42 -3.91 9.07
CA MET A 1 1.34 -4.91 9.03
C MET A 1 0.56 -4.77 7.73
N TYR A 2 0.26 -5.87 7.10
CA TYR A 2 -0.44 -5.86 5.83
C TYR A 2 -1.76 -6.62 5.93
N GLU A 3 -2.80 -6.07 5.33
CA GLU A 3 -4.08 -6.73 5.19
C GLU A 3 -4.52 -6.63 3.74
N GLY A 4 -4.76 -7.76 3.10
CA GLY A 4 -5.21 -7.74 1.73
C GLY A 4 -4.92 -9.05 1.03
N GLU A 5 -4.78 -8.95 -0.28
CA GLU A 5 -4.63 -10.12 -1.12
C GLU A 5 -3.18 -10.58 -1.20
N PHE A 6 -3.02 -11.90 -1.31
CA PHE A 6 -1.72 -12.52 -1.51
C PHE A 6 -1.79 -13.40 -2.75
N LYS A 7 -0.65 -13.54 -3.40
CA LYS A 7 -0.51 -14.43 -4.53
C LYS A 7 0.88 -15.04 -4.49
N LYS A 8 0.93 -16.38 -4.43
CA LYS A 8 2.21 -17.11 -4.38
C LYS A 8 3.11 -16.57 -3.26
N ASP A 9 2.53 -16.40 -2.07
CA ASP A 9 3.24 -15.94 -0.89
C ASP A 9 3.74 -14.48 -0.99
N LEU A 10 3.30 -13.76 -2.00
CA LEU A 10 3.62 -12.35 -2.15
C LEU A 10 2.36 -11.52 -2.05
N ILE A 11 2.53 -10.31 -1.54
CA ILE A 11 1.46 -9.33 -1.55
C ILE A 11 1.18 -8.95 -2.99
N ASP A 12 -0.07 -9.13 -3.41
CA ASP A 12 -0.45 -8.87 -4.80
C ASP A 12 -1.94 -8.50 -4.82
N GLY A 13 -2.28 -7.50 -5.63
CA GLY A 13 -3.65 -7.03 -5.67
C GLY A 13 -3.90 -5.89 -4.71
N TYR A 14 -5.15 -5.64 -4.35
CA TYR A 14 -5.50 -4.54 -3.46
C TYR A 14 -5.30 -4.93 -2.01
N GLY A 15 -4.79 -3.99 -1.23
CA GLY A 15 -4.61 -4.22 0.19
C GLY A 15 -4.24 -2.94 0.93
N THR A 16 -4.05 -3.08 2.23
CA THR A 16 -3.66 -1.98 3.10
C THR A 16 -2.40 -2.35 3.84
N TYR A 17 -1.40 -1.50 3.75
CA TYR A 17 -0.14 -1.70 4.47
C TYR A 17 0.03 -0.60 5.50
N ILE A 18 0.32 -0.99 6.73
CA ILE A 18 0.53 -0.05 7.83
C ILE A 18 2.00 -0.13 8.22
N TYR A 19 2.70 1.00 8.06
CA TYR A 19 4.12 1.08 8.37
C TYR A 19 4.35 1.29 9.85
N LYS A 20 5.55 1.00 10.30
CA LYS A 20 5.91 1.12 11.70
C LYS A 20 5.68 2.51 12.26
N ASN A 21 5.92 3.53 11.44
CA ASN A 21 5.75 4.91 11.90
C ASN A 21 4.31 5.39 11.90
N GLY A 22 3.36 4.51 11.50
CA GLY A 22 1.96 4.86 11.49
C GLY A 22 1.41 5.30 10.15
N ASN A 23 2.28 5.48 9.17
CA ASN A 23 1.81 5.79 7.82
C ASN A 23 1.07 4.57 7.26
N LYS A 24 0.25 4.83 6.24
CA LYS A 24 -0.60 3.79 5.69
C LYS A 24 -0.63 3.91 4.18
N TYR A 25 -0.62 2.77 3.51
CA TYR A 25 -0.83 2.74 2.06
C TYR A 25 -2.02 1.84 1.76
N ILE A 26 -2.96 2.36 0.97
CA ILE A 26 -4.14 1.61 0.55
C ILE A 26 -4.18 1.63 -0.96
N GLY A 27 -4.15 0.47 -1.58
CA GLY A 27 -4.20 0.42 -3.03
C GLY A 27 -3.61 -0.86 -3.58
N GLU A 28 -3.11 -0.77 -4.81
CA GLU A 28 -2.61 -1.94 -5.50
C GLU A 28 -1.18 -2.26 -5.09
N PHE A 29 -0.92 -3.55 -4.98
CA PHE A 29 0.41 -4.07 -4.76
C PHE A 29 0.75 -5.03 -5.89
N LYS A 30 2.01 -5.12 -6.21
CA LYS A 30 2.48 -6.05 -7.20
C LYS A 30 3.82 -6.60 -6.77
N LYS A 31 3.89 -7.93 -6.65
CA LYS A 31 5.12 -8.63 -6.24
C LYS A 31 5.70 -8.03 -4.96
N GLY A 32 4.83 -7.77 -4.01
CA GLY A 32 5.26 -7.30 -2.70
C GLY A 32 5.48 -5.80 -2.60
N SER A 33 5.26 -5.04 -3.67
CA SER A 33 5.52 -3.60 -3.67
C SER A 33 4.29 -2.83 -4.10
N PRO A 34 4.10 -1.62 -3.56
CA PRO A 34 3.03 -0.75 -4.06
C PRO A 34 3.28 -0.38 -5.51
N GLU A 35 2.29 -0.59 -6.34
CA GLU A 35 2.39 -0.26 -7.75
C GLU A 35 1.00 -0.13 -8.34
N GLY A 36 0.79 0.92 -9.13
CA GLY A 36 -0.50 1.19 -9.73
C GLY A 36 -1.22 2.32 -9.03
N LEU A 37 -2.52 2.21 -8.86
CA LEU A 37 -3.31 3.26 -8.21
C LEU A 37 -3.41 2.97 -6.71
N GLY A 38 -3.18 4.01 -5.91
CA GLY A 38 -3.28 3.85 -4.48
C GLY A 38 -3.24 5.18 -3.77
N ALA A 39 -3.26 5.11 -2.44
CA ALA A 39 -3.25 6.30 -1.61
C ALA A 39 -2.32 6.08 -0.43
N TYR A 40 -1.48 7.08 -0.17
CA TYR A 40 -0.67 7.12 1.04
C TYR A 40 -1.34 8.06 2.03
N ILE A 41 -1.45 7.61 3.27
CA ILE A 41 -1.99 8.43 4.34
C ILE A 41 -0.90 8.54 5.39
N TYR A 42 -0.48 9.80 5.65
CA TYR A 42 0.62 10.05 6.57
C TYR A 42 0.11 10.43 7.94
N ILE A 43 0.88 10.11 8.96
CA ILE A 43 0.47 10.42 10.33
C ILE A 43 0.36 11.90 10.57
N SER A 44 1.03 12.71 9.76
CA SER A 44 0.94 14.17 9.86
C SER A 44 -0.40 14.72 9.39
N GLY A 45 -1.23 13.86 8.78
CA GLY A 45 -2.50 14.30 8.24
C GLY A 45 -2.48 14.51 6.74
N ASP A 46 -1.31 14.41 6.13
CA ASP A 46 -1.21 14.55 4.67
C ASP A 46 -1.70 13.28 4.00
N LYS A 47 -2.02 13.44 2.72
CA LYS A 47 -2.55 12.34 1.94
C LYS A 47 -2.13 12.50 0.48
N TYR A 48 -1.69 11.42 -0.12
CA TYR A 48 -1.38 11.39 -1.54
C TYR A 48 -2.25 10.34 -2.21
N GLU A 49 -2.89 10.72 -3.31
CA GLU A 49 -3.69 9.79 -4.09
C GLU A 49 -3.26 9.85 -5.54
N GLY A 50 -3.13 8.69 -6.16
CA GLY A 50 -2.77 8.64 -7.55
C GLY A 50 -1.92 7.43 -7.84
N LYS A 51 -1.14 7.54 -8.91
CA LYS A 51 -0.28 6.44 -9.31
C LYS A 51 0.93 6.36 -8.39
N VAL A 52 1.24 5.16 -7.97
CA VAL A 52 2.44 4.91 -7.21
C VAL A 52 3.30 3.93 -7.99
N LYS A 53 4.60 4.08 -7.85
CA LYS A 53 5.53 3.23 -8.54
C LYS A 53 6.72 2.99 -7.63
N ASN A 54 7.08 1.74 -7.57
CA ASN A 54 8.19 1.34 -6.75
C ASN A 54 9.54 1.76 -7.36
#